data_7c34c4810b3a8eaa059ef15508e77665
#
_entry.id   7c34c4810b3a8eaa059ef15508e77665
#
_cell.length_a   1.000
_cell.length_b   1.000
_cell.length_c   1.000
_cell.angle_alpha   90.00
_cell.angle_beta   90.00
_cell.angle_gamma   90.00
#
_symmetry.space_group_name_H-M   'P 1'
#
loop_
_entity.id
_entity.type
_entity.pdbx_description
1 polymer ?
#
loop_
_entity_poly.entity_id
_entity_poly.type
_entity_poly.pdbx_seq_one_letter_code
_entity_poly.pdbx_strand_id
1 'polypeptide(L)'
;MESERKLLKIPLGFRSKIPTRGIYEYQHPENFAKHNALCKRDENYGILMGKPNNAICLDYDIYDPNCKEKQKYTLEYFKKVCGDDVYISRTPSGGYHAVFRYEARFDTWKNATKINGFIDIRTTGGYLCGNGCETEKGSYCRLNGNILRLTNMPDTLYALVEENANFVVQERTGSKPMHHNIETQGIPGDINTELQHLGFSGIYWTTSYGFKCDQNSGECPLCGKISHFSNNFRVTKHEPTGDWYVANFSRECRSTKFIQGTNNKLSSFAFIL
;
A
#
# COMPACT_ATOMS: atom_id res chain seq x y z
N MET A 1 -15.24 16.46 30.53
CA MET A 1 -14.26 17.07 29.58
C MET A 1 -13.87 15.99 28.59
N GLU A 2 -14.40 16.04 27.38
CA GLU A 2 -13.89 15.18 26.30
C GLU A 2 -12.46 15.62 26.06
N SER A 3 -11.50 14.71 26.23
CA SER A 3 -10.12 14.96 25.84
C SER A 3 -10.12 15.27 24.35
N GLU A 4 -9.53 16.39 23.96
CA GLU A 4 -9.37 16.79 22.56
C GLU A 4 -8.74 15.63 21.79
N ARG A 5 -9.51 15.04 20.88
CA ARG A 5 -9.07 13.89 20.08
C ARG A 5 -7.90 14.32 19.20
N LYS A 6 -6.72 13.81 19.50
CA LYS A 6 -5.51 14.11 18.75
C LYS A 6 -5.37 13.12 17.59
N LEU A 7 -5.25 13.64 16.37
CA LEU A 7 -4.97 12.81 15.19
C LEU A 7 -3.61 12.12 15.29
N LEU A 8 -3.60 10.83 15.00
CA LEU A 8 -2.38 10.07 14.86
C LEU A 8 -1.83 10.24 13.43
N LYS A 9 -0.68 10.86 13.35
CA LYS A 9 -0.01 11.24 12.12
C LYS A 9 1.31 10.48 11.98
N ILE A 10 1.75 10.34 10.74
CA ILE A 10 3.06 9.80 10.38
C ILE A 10 3.81 10.81 9.50
N PRO A 11 5.13 10.96 9.65
CA PRO A 11 5.91 11.85 8.81
C PRO A 11 6.06 11.26 7.40
N LEU A 12 5.86 12.09 6.39
CA LEU A 12 6.11 11.77 5.00
C LEU A 12 7.37 12.49 4.51
N GLY A 13 7.96 11.98 3.44
CA GLY A 13 9.12 12.61 2.80
C GLY A 13 8.77 13.99 2.23
N PHE A 14 9.78 14.83 2.05
CA PHE A 14 9.62 16.14 1.44
C PHE A 14 8.98 16.02 0.06
N ARG A 15 7.90 16.76 -0.18
CA ARG A 15 7.07 16.75 -1.40
C ARG A 15 6.70 15.34 -1.88
N SER A 16 6.52 14.41 -0.95
CA SER A 16 6.31 13.00 -1.20
C SER A 16 5.10 12.46 -0.43
N LYS A 17 4.52 11.40 -0.97
CA LYS A 17 3.50 10.58 -0.26
C LYS A 17 4.13 9.47 0.56
N ILE A 18 5.44 9.21 0.42
CA ILE A 18 6.12 8.05 1.00
C ILE A 18 6.47 8.34 2.45
N PRO A 19 6.10 7.47 3.40
CA PRO A 19 6.52 7.59 4.79
C PRO A 19 8.05 7.60 4.90
N THR A 20 8.59 8.42 5.82
CA THR A 20 10.03 8.53 6.04
C THR A 20 10.65 7.25 6.60
N ARG A 21 9.81 6.35 7.14
CA ARG A 21 10.16 5.01 7.58
C ARG A 21 9.17 4.01 7.01
N GLY A 22 9.43 2.71 7.16
CA GLY A 22 8.49 1.67 6.74
C GLY A 22 7.12 1.86 7.37
N ILE A 23 6.04 1.76 6.57
CA ILE A 23 4.65 1.94 7.05
C ILE A 23 4.33 0.99 8.22
N TYR A 24 5.00 -0.14 8.28
CA TYR A 24 4.83 -1.14 9.32
C TYR A 24 5.17 -0.61 10.72
N GLU A 25 6.24 0.18 10.85
CA GLU A 25 6.61 0.81 12.13
C GLU A 25 5.50 1.73 12.66
N TYR A 26 4.75 2.37 11.75
CA TYR A 26 3.71 3.32 12.10
C TYR A 26 2.38 2.67 12.51
N GLN A 27 2.22 1.37 12.30
CA GLN A 27 1.00 0.64 12.64
C GLN A 27 1.00 0.11 14.09
N HIS A 28 2.15 0.15 14.76
CA HIS A 28 2.28 -0.29 16.13
C HIS A 28 1.81 0.78 17.12
N PRO A 29 0.79 0.51 17.96
CA PRO A 29 0.22 1.48 18.89
C PRO A 29 1.24 2.13 19.83
N GLU A 30 2.24 1.36 20.26
CA GLU A 30 3.33 1.82 21.12
C GLU A 30 4.19 2.92 20.49
N ASN A 31 4.19 3.02 19.17
CA ASN A 31 4.96 4.00 18.43
C ASN A 31 4.17 5.28 18.10
N PHE A 32 2.86 5.32 18.30
CA PHE A 32 2.01 6.42 17.84
C PHE A 32 2.41 7.78 18.41
N ALA A 33 2.70 7.87 19.71
CA ALA A 33 3.13 9.12 20.32
C ALA A 33 4.45 9.62 19.73
N LYS A 34 5.42 8.74 19.56
CA LYS A 34 6.72 9.04 18.96
C LYS A 34 6.58 9.54 17.52
N HIS A 35 5.79 8.86 16.70
CA HIS A 35 5.62 9.23 15.30
C HIS A 35 4.86 10.53 15.14
N ASN A 36 3.85 10.75 15.96
CA ASN A 36 3.12 12.01 15.95
C ASN A 36 4.02 13.20 16.29
N ALA A 37 4.98 13.01 17.21
CA ALA A 37 5.97 14.02 17.58
C ALA A 37 6.98 14.33 16.47
N LEU A 38 7.20 13.39 15.52
CA LEU A 38 8.08 13.59 14.37
C LEU A 38 7.43 14.41 13.26
N CYS A 39 6.11 14.59 13.27
CA CYS A 39 5.41 15.41 12.27
C CYS A 39 5.53 16.88 12.61
N LYS A 40 6.45 17.57 11.94
CA LYS A 40 6.61 19.01 12.10
C LYS A 40 5.49 19.78 11.42
N ARG A 41 5.31 21.04 11.81
CA ARG A 41 4.15 21.86 11.42
C ARG A 41 4.04 22.06 9.92
N ASP A 42 5.15 22.23 9.25
CA ASP A 42 5.21 22.60 7.81
C ASP A 42 5.71 21.45 6.92
N GLU A 43 5.70 20.23 7.44
CA GLU A 43 6.11 19.04 6.69
C GLU A 43 4.90 18.19 6.30
N ASN A 44 5.06 17.43 5.21
CA ASN A 44 4.08 16.47 4.78
C ASN A 44 3.83 15.42 5.86
N TYR A 45 2.57 15.08 6.06
CA TYR A 45 2.16 14.06 7.00
C TYR A 45 1.07 13.16 6.45
N GLY A 46 1.10 11.91 6.84
CA GLY A 46 0.03 10.95 6.62
C GLY A 46 -0.89 10.87 7.83
N ILE A 47 -2.17 10.66 7.61
CA ILE A 47 -3.16 10.36 8.64
C ILE A 47 -3.43 8.87 8.60
N LEU A 48 -3.13 8.15 9.69
CA LEU A 48 -3.42 6.72 9.78
C LEU A 48 -4.92 6.46 9.69
N MET A 49 -5.30 5.47 8.89
CA MET A 49 -6.69 5.05 8.74
C MET A 49 -7.01 3.83 9.61
N GLY A 50 -8.27 3.48 9.70
CA GLY A 50 -8.79 2.37 10.49
C GLY A 50 -8.94 2.70 11.97
N LYS A 51 -8.79 1.69 12.81
CA LYS A 51 -8.94 1.78 14.26
C LYS A 51 -8.09 2.87 14.93
N PRO A 52 -6.83 3.14 14.52
CA PRO A 52 -6.01 4.16 15.18
C PRO A 52 -6.65 5.54 15.23
N ASN A 53 -7.21 6.01 14.14
CA ASN A 53 -7.90 7.30 14.06
C ASN A 53 -9.42 7.17 13.98
N ASN A 54 -9.96 5.96 14.19
CA ASN A 54 -11.38 5.71 14.02
C ASN A 54 -11.91 6.30 12.69
N ALA A 55 -11.21 6.03 11.58
CA ALA A 55 -11.43 6.64 10.28
C ALA A 55 -11.28 5.63 9.14
N ILE A 56 -12.13 5.70 8.13
CA ILE A 56 -12.01 4.97 6.88
C ILE A 56 -12.12 5.95 5.72
N CYS A 57 -11.35 5.73 4.67
CA CYS A 57 -11.35 6.60 3.49
C CYS A 57 -11.70 5.81 2.23
N LEU A 58 -12.57 6.39 1.43
CA LEU A 58 -12.74 6.07 0.02
C LEU A 58 -11.96 7.12 -0.79
N ASP A 59 -10.92 6.68 -1.48
CA ASP A 59 -10.06 7.51 -2.32
C ASP A 59 -10.52 7.35 -3.77
N TYR A 60 -11.14 8.39 -4.30
CA TYR A 60 -11.74 8.44 -5.64
C TYR A 60 -10.71 8.93 -6.65
N ASP A 61 -10.06 8.02 -7.35
CA ASP A 61 -9.10 8.25 -8.42
C ASP A 61 -9.81 8.61 -9.74
N ILE A 62 -10.67 9.61 -9.75
CA ILE A 62 -11.51 9.99 -10.90
C ILE A 62 -10.75 10.51 -12.12
N TYR A 63 -9.47 10.78 -11.99
CA TYR A 63 -8.58 11.06 -13.12
C TYR A 63 -8.19 9.80 -13.91
N ASP A 64 -8.44 8.61 -13.33
CA ASP A 64 -8.19 7.34 -14.01
C ASP A 64 -9.05 7.23 -15.26
N PRO A 65 -8.49 6.81 -16.41
CA PRO A 65 -9.25 6.62 -17.66
C PRO A 65 -10.43 5.67 -17.53
N ASN A 66 -10.38 4.76 -16.56
CA ASN A 66 -11.46 3.81 -16.28
C ASN A 66 -12.67 4.45 -15.57
N CYS A 67 -12.52 5.64 -15.01
CA CYS A 67 -13.62 6.39 -14.43
C CYS A 67 -14.43 7.11 -15.52
N LYS A 68 -15.39 6.40 -16.12
CA LYS A 68 -16.25 6.93 -17.20
C LYS A 68 -17.15 8.08 -16.73
N GLU A 69 -17.51 8.09 -15.45
CA GLU A 69 -18.44 9.05 -14.85
C GLU A 69 -17.75 10.13 -14.00
N LYS A 70 -16.47 10.42 -14.27
CA LYS A 70 -15.68 11.36 -13.45
C LYS A 70 -16.34 12.72 -13.21
N GLN A 71 -17.12 13.22 -14.16
CA GLN A 71 -17.82 14.50 -14.05
C GLN A 71 -18.95 14.49 -13.02
N LYS A 72 -19.44 13.34 -12.62
CA LYS A 72 -20.46 13.16 -11.58
C LYS A 72 -19.91 13.43 -10.18
N TYR A 73 -18.62 13.16 -9.95
CA TYR A 73 -18.00 13.25 -8.63
C TYR A 73 -17.54 14.68 -8.36
N THR A 74 -18.42 15.43 -7.75
CA THR A 74 -18.18 16.83 -7.32
C THR A 74 -18.39 16.94 -5.80
N LEU A 75 -18.00 18.07 -5.21
CA LEU A 75 -18.27 18.31 -3.80
C LEU A 75 -19.78 18.24 -3.49
N GLU A 76 -20.61 18.76 -4.37
CA GLU A 76 -22.09 18.74 -4.26
C GLU A 76 -22.62 17.30 -4.30
N TYR A 77 -22.04 16.45 -5.15
CA TYR A 77 -22.36 15.02 -5.17
C TYR A 77 -22.07 14.37 -3.81
N PHE A 78 -20.88 14.60 -3.23
CA PHE A 78 -20.54 14.02 -1.94
C PHE A 78 -21.43 14.55 -0.81
N LYS A 79 -21.75 15.82 -0.79
CA LYS A 79 -22.70 16.40 0.18
C LYS A 79 -24.09 15.78 0.04
N LYS A 80 -24.57 15.63 -1.18
CA LYS A 80 -25.87 15.02 -1.45
C LYS A 80 -25.95 13.56 -1.01
N VAL A 81 -24.88 12.79 -1.22
CA VAL A 81 -24.86 11.34 -0.93
C VAL A 81 -24.49 11.07 0.53
N CYS A 82 -23.56 11.85 1.10
CA CYS A 82 -22.94 11.56 2.39
C CYS A 82 -23.33 12.56 3.50
N GLY A 83 -24.09 13.61 3.18
CA GLY A 83 -24.47 14.67 4.12
C GLY A 83 -23.50 15.84 4.11
N ASP A 84 -23.97 17.01 4.59
CA ASP A 84 -23.22 18.27 4.53
C ASP A 84 -21.90 18.28 5.34
N ASP A 85 -21.83 17.48 6.39
CA ASP A 85 -20.66 17.44 7.30
C ASP A 85 -19.60 16.43 6.90
N VAL A 86 -19.76 15.71 5.77
CA VAL A 86 -18.78 14.73 5.30
C VAL A 86 -17.42 15.36 5.08
N TYR A 87 -16.35 14.70 5.57
CA TYR A 87 -14.99 15.17 5.28
C TYR A 87 -14.58 14.83 3.86
N ILE A 88 -14.31 15.87 3.09
CA ILE A 88 -13.81 15.75 1.69
C ILE A 88 -12.53 16.55 1.55
N SER A 89 -11.51 15.92 0.98
CA SER A 89 -10.32 16.61 0.49
C SER A 89 -10.07 16.30 -0.98
N ARG A 90 -9.53 17.27 -1.70
CA ARG A 90 -9.13 17.14 -3.10
C ARG A 90 -7.68 16.69 -3.16
N THR A 91 -7.41 15.69 -4.00
CA THR A 91 -6.04 15.24 -4.25
C THR A 91 -5.38 16.11 -5.33
N PRO A 92 -4.02 16.18 -5.37
CA PRO A 92 -3.30 16.93 -6.39
C PRO A 92 -3.62 16.51 -7.84
N SER A 93 -4.01 15.25 -8.02
CA SER A 93 -4.38 14.71 -9.34
C SER A 93 -5.84 15.01 -9.74
N GLY A 94 -6.60 15.71 -8.88
CA GLY A 94 -7.99 16.05 -9.15
C GLY A 94 -9.03 15.06 -8.63
N GLY A 95 -8.60 13.98 -7.97
CA GLY A 95 -9.46 13.05 -7.26
C GLY A 95 -9.93 13.57 -5.90
N TYR A 96 -10.61 12.73 -5.12
CA TYR A 96 -11.16 13.07 -3.82
C TYR A 96 -10.92 11.98 -2.79
N HIS A 97 -10.59 12.39 -1.56
CA HIS A 97 -10.72 11.55 -0.38
C HIS A 97 -12.06 11.85 0.30
N ALA A 98 -12.93 10.87 0.43
CA ALA A 98 -14.12 10.92 1.27
C ALA A 98 -13.85 10.11 2.53
N VAL A 99 -13.84 10.76 3.72
CA VAL A 99 -13.45 10.11 4.97
C VAL A 99 -14.63 10.03 5.91
N PHE A 100 -14.82 8.85 6.47
CA PHE A 100 -15.93 8.49 7.36
C PHE A 100 -15.41 7.97 8.69
N ARG A 101 -16.29 7.94 9.69
CA ARG A 101 -16.02 7.28 10.98
C ARG A 101 -15.85 5.77 10.73
N TYR A 102 -14.86 5.18 11.38
CA TYR A 102 -14.68 3.74 11.38
C TYR A 102 -15.73 3.09 12.27
N GLU A 103 -16.41 2.08 11.77
CA GLU A 103 -17.43 1.31 12.47
C GLU A 103 -17.07 -0.18 12.43
N ALA A 104 -17.64 -0.98 13.33
CA ALA A 104 -17.35 -2.42 13.41
C ALA A 104 -17.65 -3.16 12.09
N ARG A 105 -18.61 -2.68 11.29
CA ARG A 105 -18.91 -3.26 9.97
C ARG A 105 -17.74 -3.22 8.99
N PHE A 106 -16.73 -2.39 9.24
CA PHE A 106 -15.51 -2.31 8.42
C PHE A 106 -14.38 -3.22 8.91
N ASP A 107 -14.57 -4.01 9.97
CA ASP A 107 -13.52 -4.88 10.53
C ASP A 107 -13.03 -5.94 9.52
N THR A 108 -13.90 -6.33 8.59
CA THR A 108 -13.55 -7.27 7.49
C THR A 108 -12.91 -6.57 6.29
N TRP A 109 -13.04 -5.23 6.19
CA TRP A 109 -12.50 -4.49 5.06
C TRP A 109 -10.98 -4.35 5.16
N LYS A 110 -10.32 -4.45 4.01
CA LYS A 110 -8.86 -4.29 3.87
C LYS A 110 -8.57 -3.13 2.93
N ASN A 111 -7.33 -2.64 2.99
CA ASN A 111 -6.87 -1.72 1.96
C ASN A 111 -7.00 -2.41 0.60
N ALA A 112 -7.75 -1.81 -0.30
CA ALA A 112 -8.05 -2.33 -1.62
C ALA A 112 -7.92 -1.22 -2.65
N THR A 113 -7.63 -1.57 -3.88
CA THR A 113 -7.46 -0.62 -4.98
C THR A 113 -8.36 -0.98 -6.14
N LYS A 114 -8.75 0.06 -6.89
CA LYS A 114 -9.51 -0.06 -8.13
C LYS A 114 -10.88 -0.74 -7.99
N ILE A 115 -11.53 -0.58 -6.85
CA ILE A 115 -12.93 -0.94 -6.71
C ILE A 115 -13.70 -0.10 -7.74
N ASN A 116 -14.56 -0.75 -8.51
CA ASN A 116 -15.24 -0.09 -9.63
C ASN A 116 -14.28 0.61 -10.62
N GLY A 117 -13.02 0.19 -10.67
CA GLY A 117 -12.01 0.72 -11.54
C GLY A 117 -11.29 1.98 -11.05
N PHE A 118 -11.80 2.71 -10.07
CA PHE A 118 -11.26 4.02 -9.66
C PHE A 118 -11.40 4.39 -8.17
N ILE A 119 -11.96 3.52 -7.33
CA ILE A 119 -12.08 3.76 -5.89
C ILE A 119 -11.07 2.90 -5.15
N ASP A 120 -10.25 3.51 -4.32
CA ASP A 120 -9.39 2.82 -3.38
C ASP A 120 -9.96 2.90 -1.96
N ILE A 121 -9.87 1.81 -1.19
CA ILE A 121 -10.17 1.81 0.24
C ILE A 121 -8.89 1.97 1.03
N ARG A 122 -8.89 2.91 1.97
CA ARG A 122 -7.84 3.05 2.99
C ARG A 122 -8.46 2.85 4.37
N THR A 123 -8.06 1.76 5.02
CA THR A 123 -8.51 1.35 6.35
C THR A 123 -7.33 0.99 7.24
N THR A 124 -7.48 0.13 8.23
CA THR A 124 -6.40 -0.28 9.14
C THR A 124 -5.18 -0.74 8.36
N GLY A 125 -4.03 -0.18 8.66
CA GLY A 125 -2.79 -0.42 7.93
C GLY A 125 -2.56 0.51 6.74
N GLY A 126 -3.54 1.35 6.40
CA GLY A 126 -3.42 2.40 5.40
C GLY A 126 -3.26 3.80 5.99
N TYR A 127 -2.98 4.76 5.15
CA TYR A 127 -2.95 6.18 5.48
C TYR A 127 -3.35 7.00 4.25
N LEU A 128 -3.66 8.27 4.49
CA LEU A 128 -3.83 9.26 3.44
C LEU A 128 -2.99 10.52 3.74
N CYS A 129 -2.63 11.27 2.70
CA CYS A 129 -1.95 12.54 2.87
C CYS A 129 -2.90 13.56 3.51
N GLY A 130 -2.40 14.27 4.52
CA GLY A 130 -3.17 15.29 5.21
C GLY A 130 -3.39 16.55 4.39
N ASN A 131 -4.29 17.41 4.88
CA ASN A 131 -4.54 18.71 4.28
C ASN A 131 -3.28 19.59 4.32
N GLY A 132 -2.95 20.25 3.21
CA GLY A 132 -1.76 21.08 3.06
C GLY A 132 -0.49 20.31 2.68
N CYS A 133 -0.53 18.98 2.58
CA CYS A 133 0.59 18.22 2.06
C CYS A 133 0.83 18.53 0.59
N GLU A 134 2.09 18.72 0.23
CA GLU A 134 2.52 19.06 -1.13
C GLU A 134 3.23 17.87 -1.80
N THR A 135 3.01 17.75 -3.10
CA THR A 135 3.70 16.80 -3.97
C THR A 135 4.13 17.53 -5.25
N GLU A 136 4.88 16.87 -6.10
CA GLU A 136 5.21 17.40 -7.42
C GLU A 136 3.97 17.72 -8.29
N LYS A 137 2.84 17.05 -8.01
CA LYS A 137 1.57 17.23 -8.72
C LYS A 137 0.70 18.36 -8.13
N GLY A 138 1.09 18.95 -7.00
CA GLY A 138 0.31 19.96 -6.28
C GLY A 138 0.00 19.57 -4.84
N SER A 139 -0.98 20.23 -4.24
CA SER A 139 -1.31 20.12 -2.82
C SER A 139 -2.64 19.40 -2.56
N TYR A 140 -2.72 18.74 -1.41
CA TYR A 140 -3.96 18.19 -0.85
C TYR A 140 -4.75 19.30 -0.16
N CYS A 141 -5.99 19.53 -0.59
CA CYS A 141 -6.82 20.61 -0.07
C CYS A 141 -8.11 20.07 0.55
N ARG A 142 -8.36 20.39 1.81
CA ARG A 142 -9.67 20.14 2.43
C ARG A 142 -10.71 21.04 1.78
N LEU A 143 -11.79 20.43 1.29
CA LEU A 143 -12.93 21.12 0.69
C LEU A 143 -14.10 21.24 1.66
N ASN A 144 -14.30 20.24 2.54
CA ASN A 144 -15.46 20.16 3.43
C ASN A 144 -15.16 19.37 4.69
N GLY A 145 -16.00 19.54 5.72
CA GLY A 145 -16.02 18.75 6.94
C GLY A 145 -14.81 18.93 7.85
N ASN A 146 -14.77 18.14 8.92
CA ASN A 146 -13.69 18.14 9.89
C ASN A 146 -13.23 16.71 10.17
N ILE A 147 -11.95 16.43 9.97
CA ILE A 147 -11.34 15.10 10.17
C ILE A 147 -11.41 14.62 11.64
N LEU A 148 -11.61 15.52 12.59
CA LEU A 148 -11.80 15.19 14.00
C LEU A 148 -13.27 14.88 14.35
N ARG A 149 -14.22 15.20 13.44
CA ARG A 149 -15.67 15.02 13.62
C ARG A 149 -16.25 14.31 12.41
N LEU A 150 -15.82 13.06 12.22
CA LEU A 150 -16.25 12.26 11.06
C LEU A 150 -17.69 11.79 11.21
N THR A 151 -18.44 11.84 10.10
CA THR A 151 -19.77 11.26 9.95
C THR A 151 -19.69 9.77 9.67
N ASN A 152 -20.79 9.05 9.87
CA ASN A 152 -20.89 7.65 9.46
C ASN A 152 -21.00 7.55 7.94
N MET A 153 -20.51 6.45 7.37
CA MET A 153 -20.75 6.17 5.95
C MET A 153 -22.24 5.79 5.75
N PRO A 154 -22.94 6.40 4.79
CA PRO A 154 -24.32 6.00 4.47
C PRO A 154 -24.41 4.53 4.06
N ASP A 155 -25.48 3.86 4.46
CA ASP A 155 -25.68 2.43 4.16
C ASP A 155 -25.74 2.16 2.65
N THR A 156 -26.31 3.08 1.87
CA THR A 156 -26.35 2.98 0.41
C THR A 156 -24.96 3.02 -0.21
N LEU A 157 -24.04 3.85 0.34
CA LEU A 157 -22.66 3.91 -0.11
C LEU A 157 -21.88 2.67 0.35
N TYR A 158 -22.12 2.22 1.58
CA TYR A 158 -21.54 0.98 2.11
C TYR A 158 -21.88 -0.21 1.21
N ALA A 159 -23.18 -0.41 0.92
CA ALA A 159 -23.64 -1.51 0.07
C ALA A 159 -23.04 -1.43 -1.34
N LEU A 160 -23.01 -0.23 -1.94
CA LEU A 160 -22.39 -0.04 -3.26
C LEU A 160 -20.91 -0.43 -3.28
N VAL A 161 -20.17 -0.07 -2.24
CA VAL A 161 -18.75 -0.42 -2.13
C VAL A 161 -18.58 -1.92 -1.88
N GLU A 162 -19.41 -2.52 -1.02
CA GLU A 162 -19.34 -3.94 -0.68
C GLU A 162 -19.68 -4.85 -1.86
N GLU A 163 -20.70 -4.50 -2.64
CA GLU A 163 -21.10 -5.23 -3.86
C GLU A 163 -20.01 -5.21 -4.95
N ASN A 164 -19.29 -4.10 -5.06
CA ASN A 164 -18.28 -3.88 -6.10
C ASN A 164 -16.85 -4.20 -5.63
N ALA A 165 -16.61 -4.09 -4.36
CA ALA A 165 -15.46 -4.67 -3.75
C ALA A 165 -15.71 -6.17 -3.71
N ASN A 166 -15.35 -6.90 -4.75
CA ASN A 166 -15.13 -8.32 -4.59
C ASN A 166 -14.07 -8.46 -3.48
N PHE A 167 -14.50 -8.23 -2.24
CA PHE A 167 -13.85 -8.75 -1.07
C PHE A 167 -14.02 -10.25 -1.21
N VAL A 168 -13.30 -10.82 -2.17
CA VAL A 168 -12.85 -12.16 -2.01
C VAL A 168 -12.16 -12.08 -0.66
N VAL A 169 -12.92 -12.42 0.36
CA VAL A 169 -12.42 -12.97 1.57
C VAL A 169 -11.73 -14.25 1.09
N GLN A 170 -10.56 -14.06 0.48
CA GLN A 170 -9.56 -15.07 0.64
C GLN A 170 -9.32 -15.02 2.14
N GLU A 171 -10.18 -15.78 2.88
CA GLU A 171 -9.73 -16.37 4.09
C GLU A 171 -8.32 -16.84 3.74
N ARG A 172 -7.35 -16.17 4.32
CA ARG A 172 -6.03 -16.76 4.49
C ARG A 172 -6.20 -17.84 5.57
N THR A 173 -7.03 -18.84 5.28
CA THR A 173 -6.79 -20.19 5.70
C THR A 173 -5.37 -20.40 5.25
N GLY A 174 -4.44 -20.76 6.11
CA GLY A 174 -3.02 -20.88 5.82
C GLY A 174 -2.62 -21.74 4.62
N SER A 175 -3.45 -21.81 3.61
CA SER A 175 -3.23 -22.30 2.27
C SER A 175 -2.51 -21.19 1.49
N LYS A 176 -1.25 -21.45 1.21
CA LYS A 176 -0.45 -20.76 0.18
C LYS A 176 -1.38 -20.34 -0.97
N PRO A 177 -1.24 -19.11 -1.54
CA PRO A 177 -2.03 -18.72 -2.71
C PRO A 177 -1.99 -19.86 -3.71
N MET A 178 -3.17 -20.35 -4.09
CA MET A 178 -3.29 -21.35 -5.16
C MET A 178 -2.62 -20.73 -6.37
N HIS A 179 -1.56 -21.36 -6.83
CA HIS A 179 -0.85 -20.98 -8.04
C HIS A 179 -1.89 -20.94 -9.16
N HIS A 180 -2.40 -19.76 -9.52
CA HIS A 180 -2.90 -19.61 -10.87
C HIS A 180 -1.75 -19.99 -11.78
N ASN A 181 -2.01 -20.88 -12.74
CA ASN A 181 -1.07 -21.19 -13.80
C ASN A 181 -0.73 -19.86 -14.50
N ILE A 182 0.24 -19.15 -13.94
CA ILE A 182 0.88 -18.05 -14.61
C ILE A 182 1.61 -18.74 -15.75
N GLU A 183 1.22 -18.43 -16.97
CA GLU A 183 2.05 -18.78 -18.11
C GLU A 183 3.41 -18.14 -17.89
N THR A 184 4.31 -18.93 -17.32
CA THR A 184 5.71 -18.57 -17.10
C THR A 184 6.48 -18.72 -18.43
N GLN A 185 5.92 -18.16 -19.51
CA GLN A 185 6.59 -18.16 -20.79
C GLN A 185 7.95 -17.49 -20.62
N GLY A 186 8.99 -18.29 -20.75
CA GLY A 186 10.38 -17.85 -20.72
C GLY A 186 11.13 -18.04 -19.39
N ILE A 187 10.50 -18.57 -18.33
CA ILE A 187 11.23 -18.97 -17.13
C ILE A 187 11.61 -20.45 -17.24
N PRO A 188 12.90 -20.82 -17.15
CA PRO A 188 13.30 -22.20 -17.06
C PRO A 188 12.67 -22.89 -15.84
N GLY A 189 12.16 -24.11 -15.99
CA GLY A 189 11.41 -24.82 -14.94
C GLY A 189 12.22 -25.16 -13.69
N ASP A 190 13.55 -25.10 -13.78
CA ASP A 190 14.49 -25.28 -12.69
C ASP A 190 14.63 -24.07 -11.74
N ILE A 191 14.29 -22.85 -12.18
CA ILE A 191 14.42 -21.64 -11.36
C ILE A 191 13.54 -21.69 -10.09
N ASN A 192 12.34 -22.23 -10.20
CA ASN A 192 11.48 -22.38 -9.02
C ASN A 192 12.07 -23.36 -7.99
N THR A 193 12.69 -24.43 -8.46
CA THR A 193 13.39 -25.41 -7.62
C THR A 193 14.59 -24.76 -6.92
N GLU A 194 15.38 -24.00 -7.65
CA GLU A 194 16.54 -23.29 -7.09
C GLU A 194 16.11 -22.21 -6.08
N LEU A 195 15.03 -21.48 -6.34
CA LEU A 195 14.47 -20.52 -5.37
C LEU A 195 14.04 -21.20 -4.08
N GLN A 196 13.43 -22.37 -4.16
CA GLN A 196 13.04 -23.15 -2.98
C GLN A 196 14.26 -23.61 -2.17
N HIS A 197 15.32 -24.09 -2.83
CA HIS A 197 16.59 -24.43 -2.17
C HIS A 197 17.27 -23.21 -1.52
N LEU A 198 17.06 -22.02 -2.06
CA LEU A 198 17.56 -20.77 -1.50
C LEU A 198 16.70 -20.22 -0.34
N GLY A 199 15.59 -20.90 0.01
CA GLY A 199 14.69 -20.47 1.09
C GLY A 199 13.59 -19.50 0.67
N PHE A 200 13.30 -19.41 -0.64
CA PHE A 200 12.17 -18.63 -1.16
C PHE A 200 10.95 -19.51 -1.49
N SER A 201 9.79 -18.89 -1.53
CA SER A 201 8.62 -19.47 -2.22
C SER A 201 8.90 -19.54 -3.73
N GLY A 202 8.13 -20.34 -4.45
CA GLY A 202 8.10 -20.23 -5.90
C GLY A 202 7.64 -18.85 -6.38
N ILE A 203 7.85 -18.57 -7.66
CA ILE A 203 7.35 -17.36 -8.30
C ILE A 203 5.82 -17.35 -8.27
N TYR A 204 5.21 -16.26 -7.79
CA TYR A 204 3.76 -16.14 -7.68
C TYR A 204 3.17 -14.93 -8.40
N TRP A 205 3.99 -14.01 -8.89
CA TRP A 205 3.52 -12.81 -9.55
C TRP A 205 4.48 -12.33 -10.63
N THR A 206 3.94 -11.89 -11.77
CA THR A 206 4.69 -11.25 -12.85
C THR A 206 4.55 -9.73 -12.74
N THR A 207 5.63 -9.00 -12.91
CA THR A 207 5.67 -7.54 -12.95
C THR A 207 6.37 -7.08 -14.21
N SER A 208 6.22 -5.81 -14.59
CA SER A 208 6.95 -5.19 -15.70
C SER A 208 8.49 -5.21 -15.52
N TYR A 209 8.97 -5.51 -14.33
CA TYR A 209 10.41 -5.49 -13.97
C TYR A 209 10.93 -6.87 -13.52
N GLY A 210 10.17 -7.94 -13.73
CA GLY A 210 10.53 -9.30 -13.30
C GLY A 210 9.44 -9.99 -12.50
N PHE A 211 9.80 -11.05 -11.79
CA PHE A 211 8.86 -11.91 -11.08
C PHE A 211 9.00 -11.72 -9.57
N LYS A 212 7.92 -11.88 -8.83
CA LYS A 212 7.95 -11.82 -7.36
C LYS A 212 8.02 -13.21 -6.74
N CYS A 213 8.80 -13.32 -5.67
CA CYS A 213 8.82 -14.45 -4.74
C CYS A 213 8.88 -13.92 -3.31
N ASP A 214 8.55 -14.78 -2.33
CA ASP A 214 8.63 -14.47 -0.91
C ASP A 214 9.65 -15.38 -0.21
N GLN A 215 10.15 -14.95 0.95
CA GLN A 215 10.96 -15.82 1.80
C GLN A 215 10.08 -16.83 2.55
N ASN A 216 10.59 -18.04 2.75
CA ASN A 216 9.88 -19.12 3.46
C ASN A 216 10.05 -19.08 4.98
N SER A 217 11.06 -18.36 5.48
CA SER A 217 11.39 -18.27 6.91
C SER A 217 11.51 -16.82 7.36
N GLY A 218 11.65 -16.61 8.66
CA GLY A 218 11.84 -15.29 9.26
C GLY A 218 13.18 -14.62 8.93
N GLU A 219 14.16 -15.39 8.41
CA GLU A 219 15.47 -14.87 8.02
C GLU A 219 15.53 -14.57 6.52
N CYS A 220 16.14 -13.46 6.15
CA CYS A 220 16.33 -13.10 4.76
C CYS A 220 17.33 -14.07 4.08
N PRO A 221 16.95 -14.82 3.04
CA PRO A 221 17.83 -15.80 2.39
C PRO A 221 19.04 -15.18 1.69
N LEU A 222 19.03 -13.86 1.48
CA LEU A 222 20.12 -13.14 0.82
C LEU A 222 21.17 -12.58 1.78
N CYS A 223 20.77 -12.16 2.98
CA CYS A 223 21.69 -11.50 3.92
C CYS A 223 21.63 -12.04 5.35
N GLY A 224 20.80 -13.05 5.66
CA GLY A 224 20.68 -13.68 6.98
C GLY A 224 20.03 -12.83 8.07
N LYS A 225 19.56 -11.61 7.78
CA LYS A 225 18.97 -10.74 8.80
C LYS A 225 17.50 -11.10 9.04
N ILE A 226 17.08 -11.11 10.30
CA ILE A 226 15.69 -11.41 10.72
C ILE A 226 14.77 -10.21 10.48
N SER A 227 15.30 -9.00 10.37
CA SER A 227 14.52 -7.76 10.36
C SER A 227 13.97 -7.29 9.01
N HIS A 228 14.09 -8.09 7.97
CA HIS A 228 13.57 -7.71 6.65
C HIS A 228 12.11 -8.11 6.48
N PHE A 229 11.22 -7.27 6.96
CA PHE A 229 9.77 -7.45 6.80
C PHE A 229 9.22 -7.07 5.42
N SER A 230 10.07 -6.72 4.46
CA SER A 230 9.59 -6.38 3.12
C SER A 230 9.75 -7.56 2.17
N ASN A 231 8.64 -8.10 1.69
CA ASN A 231 8.59 -9.11 0.61
C ASN A 231 8.89 -8.45 -0.75
N ASN A 232 9.98 -7.68 -0.82
CA ASN A 232 10.41 -7.00 -2.04
C ASN A 232 11.45 -7.80 -2.82
N PHE A 233 11.35 -9.12 -2.76
CA PHE A 233 12.19 -9.98 -3.57
C PHE A 233 11.68 -10.04 -5.00
N ARG A 234 12.59 -9.90 -5.94
CA ARG A 234 12.31 -10.02 -7.37
C ARG A 234 13.31 -10.94 -8.03
N VAL A 235 12.79 -11.79 -8.88
CA VAL A 235 13.58 -12.63 -9.77
C VAL A 235 13.58 -11.98 -11.16
N THR A 236 14.74 -11.73 -11.70
CA THR A 236 14.89 -11.08 -13.01
C THR A 236 16.08 -11.65 -13.78
N LYS A 237 16.08 -11.45 -15.08
CA LYS A 237 17.15 -11.88 -15.97
C LYS A 237 18.12 -10.74 -16.21
N HIS A 238 19.41 -11.02 -16.14
CA HIS A 238 20.45 -10.06 -16.53
C HIS A 238 20.65 -10.16 -18.04
N GLU A 239 20.15 -9.20 -18.78
CA GLU A 239 20.12 -9.23 -20.23
C GLU A 239 21.50 -9.45 -20.90
N PRO A 240 22.61 -8.85 -20.42
CA PRO A 240 23.91 -9.05 -21.03
C PRO A 240 24.45 -10.48 -20.92
N THR A 241 24.16 -11.20 -19.83
CA THR A 241 24.71 -12.55 -19.59
C THR A 241 23.67 -13.66 -19.74
N GLY A 242 22.40 -13.32 -19.75
CA GLY A 242 21.30 -14.27 -19.74
C GLY A 242 21.06 -14.96 -18.40
N ASP A 243 21.80 -14.61 -17.36
CA ASP A 243 21.73 -15.22 -16.04
C ASP A 243 20.49 -14.73 -15.28
N TRP A 244 19.94 -15.61 -14.45
CA TRP A 244 18.86 -15.26 -13.54
C TRP A 244 19.39 -14.95 -12.14
N TYR A 245 18.80 -13.97 -11.48
CA TYR A 245 19.13 -13.63 -10.10
C TYR A 245 17.91 -13.21 -9.32
N VAL A 246 17.95 -13.43 -8.01
CA VAL A 246 17.00 -12.88 -7.04
C VAL A 246 17.64 -11.70 -6.32
N ALA A 247 16.90 -10.60 -6.22
CA ALA A 247 17.34 -9.38 -5.55
C ALA A 247 16.31 -8.92 -4.53
N ASN A 248 16.77 -8.37 -3.42
CA ASN A 248 15.94 -7.66 -2.48
C ASN A 248 16.09 -6.16 -2.71
N PHE A 249 15.00 -5.50 -3.10
CA PHE A 249 14.96 -4.05 -3.35
C PHE A 249 14.61 -3.24 -2.10
N SER A 250 14.59 -3.84 -0.91
CA SER A 250 14.45 -3.07 0.33
C SER A 250 15.74 -2.28 0.60
N ARG A 251 15.60 -1.08 1.18
CA ARG A 251 16.75 -0.22 1.55
C ARG A 251 17.70 -0.90 2.55
N GLU A 252 17.23 -1.88 3.28
CA GLU A 252 17.95 -2.54 4.37
C GLU A 252 18.77 -3.75 3.90
N CYS A 253 18.44 -4.33 2.75
CA CYS A 253 19.10 -5.53 2.27
C CYS A 253 20.01 -5.28 1.07
N ARG A 254 19.54 -4.71 0.00
CA ARG A 254 20.26 -4.47 -1.27
C ARG A 254 21.15 -5.64 -1.74
N SER A 255 20.78 -6.86 -1.35
CA SER A 255 21.53 -8.06 -1.68
C SER A 255 20.95 -8.74 -2.89
N THR A 256 21.82 -9.34 -3.70
CA THR A 256 21.48 -10.13 -4.88
C THR A 256 22.13 -11.49 -4.81
N LYS A 257 21.50 -12.50 -5.40
CA LYS A 257 22.08 -13.83 -5.56
C LYS A 257 21.74 -14.39 -6.93
N PHE A 258 22.71 -14.89 -7.63
CA PHE A 258 22.46 -15.60 -8.89
C PHE A 258 21.76 -16.92 -8.64
N ILE A 259 20.74 -17.23 -9.45
CA ILE A 259 19.96 -18.45 -9.37
C ILE A 259 20.51 -19.46 -10.38
N GLN A 260 20.83 -18.98 -11.58
CA GLN A 260 21.37 -19.79 -12.68
C GLN A 260 22.33 -18.96 -13.50
N GLY A 261 23.50 -19.49 -13.77
CA GLY A 261 24.49 -18.89 -14.63
C GLY A 261 25.45 -19.93 -15.21
N THR A 262 26.00 -19.64 -16.36
CA THR A 262 26.98 -20.49 -17.03
C THR A 262 28.35 -20.50 -16.31
N ASN A 263 28.54 -19.65 -15.31
CA ASN A 263 29.76 -19.56 -14.51
C ASN A 263 29.45 -19.64 -13.02
N ASN A 264 29.83 -20.75 -12.39
CA ASN A 264 29.81 -21.02 -10.94
C ASN A 264 30.71 -20.10 -10.11
N LYS A 265 30.77 -18.79 -10.37
CA LYS A 265 31.53 -17.85 -9.54
C LYS A 265 30.56 -16.99 -8.73
N LEU A 266 30.49 -17.30 -7.44
CA LEU A 266 29.98 -16.42 -6.39
C LEU A 266 30.73 -15.07 -6.47
N SER A 267 30.12 -14.10 -7.10
CA SER A 267 30.56 -12.71 -6.99
C SER A 267 29.46 -11.90 -6.34
N SER A 268 29.70 -11.48 -5.13
CA SER A 268 28.91 -10.44 -4.47
C SER A 268 29.18 -9.11 -5.19
N PHE A 269 28.30 -8.73 -6.10
CA PHE A 269 28.31 -7.39 -6.66
C PHE A 269 27.44 -6.48 -5.78
N ALA A 270 28.09 -5.56 -5.08
CA ALA A 270 27.41 -4.41 -4.52
C ALA A 270 27.09 -3.46 -5.69
N PHE A 271 25.81 -3.34 -6.05
CA PHE A 271 25.39 -2.25 -6.94
C PHE A 271 25.36 -0.96 -6.14
N ILE A 272 26.28 -0.06 -6.47
CA ILE A 272 26.19 1.36 -6.10
C ILE A 272 25.21 1.99 -7.11
N LEU A 273 24.06 2.39 -6.61
CA LEU A 273 23.12 3.32 -7.26
C LEU A 273 23.13 4.63 -6.47
#